data_ce7818dbafedfa44a1f5548ae5491d2f
#
_entry.id   ce7818dbafedfa44a1f5548ae5491d2f
#
_cell.length_a   1.000
_cell.length_b   1.000
_cell.length_c   1.000
_cell.angle_alpha   90.00
_cell.angle_beta   90.00
_cell.angle_gamma   90.00
#
_symmetry.space_group_name_H-M   'P 1'
#
loop_
_entity.id
_entity.type
_entity.pdbx_description
1 polymer ?
#
loop_
_entity_poly.entity_id
_entity_poly.type
_entity_poly.pdbx_seq_one_letter_code
_entity_poly.pdbx_strand_id
1 'polypeptide(L)'
;MIENNDHIKAIHTRSGTKIILNDAQGSVFIEDPSGNTWTMDRQGNINVNAPKNMIITVGEDMIINVGKNMSTTVGMNISESAGINKNETIGAMKNTTVAMDMMTIVTGKLTEVIQGDVHSETKKGKTSVSSDKGMDITSTKNLNKHSGEEVQINSANKSKQY
;
A
#
# COMPACT_ATOMS: atom_id res chain seq x y z
N MET A 1 -22.22 -36.78 11.88
CA MET A 1 -23.51 -37.19 11.24
C MET A 1 -23.47 -36.67 9.80
N ILE A 2 -23.72 -37.47 8.82
CA ILE A 2 -23.83 -37.08 7.41
C ILE A 2 -25.31 -37.00 7.11
N GLU A 3 -25.83 -35.80 6.85
CA GLU A 3 -27.19 -35.62 6.36
C GLU A 3 -27.16 -35.67 4.84
N ASN A 4 -27.95 -36.53 4.28
CA ASN A 4 -28.14 -36.67 2.82
C ASN A 4 -29.60 -36.34 2.49
N ASN A 5 -29.78 -35.12 1.98
CA ASN A 5 -30.99 -34.69 1.27
C ASN A 5 -30.66 -34.69 -0.23
N ASP A 6 -31.62 -34.81 -1.12
CA ASP A 6 -31.38 -34.88 -2.59
C ASP A 6 -30.50 -33.74 -3.13
N HIS A 7 -30.50 -32.59 -2.46
CA HIS A 7 -29.75 -31.39 -2.87
C HIS A 7 -28.71 -30.92 -1.87
N ILE A 8 -28.70 -31.44 -0.64
CA ILE A 8 -27.78 -30.98 0.41
C ILE A 8 -27.01 -32.17 0.99
N LYS A 9 -25.68 -32.05 0.99
CA LYS A 9 -24.80 -32.96 1.71
C LYS A 9 -24.06 -32.19 2.78
N ALA A 10 -24.14 -32.60 4.03
CA ALA A 10 -23.58 -31.88 5.14
C ALA A 10 -22.82 -32.80 6.12
N ILE A 11 -21.72 -32.29 6.63
CA ILE A 11 -20.99 -32.86 7.75
C ILE A 11 -21.14 -31.88 8.91
N HIS A 12 -21.73 -32.36 10.02
CA HIS A 12 -21.86 -31.60 11.25
C HIS A 12 -21.10 -32.32 12.36
N THR A 13 -20.25 -31.59 13.08
CA THR A 13 -19.58 -32.11 14.25
C THR A 13 -20.40 -31.80 15.52
N ARG A 14 -20.13 -32.52 16.60
CA ARG A 14 -20.78 -32.28 17.90
C ARG A 14 -20.48 -30.87 18.45
N SER A 15 -19.33 -30.31 18.13
CA SER A 15 -18.91 -28.96 18.52
C SER A 15 -19.53 -27.83 17.69
N GLY A 16 -20.27 -28.15 16.59
CA GLY A 16 -20.93 -27.17 15.76
C GLY A 16 -20.19 -26.78 14.46
N THR A 17 -19.04 -27.39 14.16
CA THR A 17 -18.38 -27.19 12.85
C THR A 17 -19.24 -27.81 11.76
N LYS A 18 -19.39 -27.11 10.62
CA LYS A 18 -20.21 -27.52 9.48
C LYS A 18 -19.43 -27.44 8.18
N ILE A 19 -19.65 -28.44 7.31
CA ILE A 19 -19.29 -28.38 5.90
C ILE A 19 -20.57 -28.74 5.12
N ILE A 20 -21.05 -27.81 4.29
CA ILE A 20 -22.31 -27.95 3.56
C ILE A 20 -22.00 -27.82 2.06
N LEU A 21 -22.43 -28.82 1.31
CA LEU A 21 -22.45 -28.82 -0.15
C LEU A 21 -23.94 -28.75 -0.57
N ASN A 22 -24.31 -27.70 -1.30
CA ASN A 22 -25.69 -27.48 -1.74
C ASN A 22 -25.75 -27.48 -3.26
N ASP A 23 -26.20 -28.59 -3.84
CA ASP A 23 -26.31 -28.77 -5.29
C ASP A 23 -27.38 -27.86 -5.91
N ALA A 24 -28.47 -27.58 -5.21
CA ALA A 24 -29.53 -26.71 -5.72
C ALA A 24 -29.04 -25.27 -5.88
N GLN A 25 -28.23 -24.78 -4.93
CA GLN A 25 -27.63 -23.46 -4.97
C GLN A 25 -26.24 -23.46 -5.63
N GLY A 26 -25.63 -24.60 -5.85
CA GLY A 26 -24.26 -24.75 -6.34
C GLY A 26 -23.24 -24.09 -5.40
N SER A 27 -23.44 -24.21 -4.09
CA SER A 27 -22.64 -23.54 -3.08
C SER A 27 -21.89 -24.50 -2.16
N VAL A 28 -20.75 -24.03 -1.64
CA VAL A 28 -19.98 -24.68 -0.57
C VAL A 28 -19.91 -23.71 0.60
N PHE A 29 -20.20 -24.21 1.80
CA PHE A 29 -20.11 -23.45 3.03
C PHE A 29 -19.36 -24.24 4.10
N ILE A 30 -18.36 -23.62 4.68
CA ILE A 30 -17.60 -24.16 5.80
C ILE A 30 -17.67 -23.15 6.96
N GLU A 31 -18.03 -23.63 8.13
CA GLU A 31 -18.15 -22.80 9.33
C GLU A 31 -17.59 -23.52 10.55
N ASP A 32 -16.94 -22.80 11.45
CA ASP A 32 -16.61 -23.25 12.78
C ASP A 32 -17.45 -22.53 13.86
N PRO A 33 -17.49 -23.02 15.09
CA PRO A 33 -18.25 -22.40 16.18
C PRO A 33 -17.78 -20.99 16.57
N SER A 34 -16.60 -20.55 16.14
CA SER A 34 -16.06 -19.22 16.39
C SER A 34 -16.54 -18.19 15.38
N GLY A 35 -17.28 -18.62 14.34
CA GLY A 35 -17.79 -17.78 13.28
C GLY A 35 -16.78 -17.54 12.13
N ASN A 36 -15.70 -18.34 12.07
CA ASN A 36 -14.88 -18.36 10.85
C ASN A 36 -15.69 -19.03 9.75
N THR A 37 -15.74 -18.41 8.57
CA THR A 37 -16.49 -18.96 7.44
C THR A 37 -15.67 -18.95 6.15
N TRP A 38 -15.90 -19.95 5.32
CA TRP A 38 -15.45 -20.01 3.94
C TRP A 38 -16.62 -20.36 3.05
N THR A 39 -16.99 -19.47 2.15
CA THR A 39 -18.15 -19.61 1.27
C THR A 39 -17.73 -19.52 -0.19
N MET A 40 -18.20 -20.44 -1.00
CA MET A 40 -18.17 -20.36 -2.45
C MET A 40 -19.60 -20.37 -2.96
N ASP A 41 -19.96 -19.42 -3.82
CA ASP A 41 -21.28 -19.36 -4.43
C ASP A 41 -21.23 -19.82 -5.90
N ARG A 42 -22.39 -20.09 -6.49
CA ARG A 42 -22.51 -20.47 -7.90
C ARG A 42 -22.14 -19.35 -8.87
N GLN A 43 -21.96 -18.13 -8.38
CA GLN A 43 -21.66 -16.95 -9.20
C GLN A 43 -20.15 -16.73 -9.37
N GLY A 44 -19.32 -17.59 -8.80
CA GLY A 44 -17.86 -17.53 -8.87
C GLY A 44 -17.22 -16.65 -7.79
N ASN A 45 -17.94 -16.35 -6.71
CA ASN A 45 -17.40 -15.61 -5.60
C ASN A 45 -16.88 -16.52 -4.50
N ILE A 46 -15.76 -16.13 -3.89
CA ILE A 46 -15.23 -16.73 -2.68
C ILE A 46 -15.19 -15.67 -1.59
N ASN A 47 -15.79 -15.96 -0.44
CA ASN A 47 -15.75 -15.10 0.73
C ASN A 47 -15.12 -15.85 1.91
N VAL A 48 -14.09 -15.27 2.51
CA VAL A 48 -13.42 -15.78 3.71
C VAL A 48 -13.57 -14.75 4.81
N ASN A 49 -14.17 -15.15 5.92
CA ASN A 49 -14.34 -14.30 7.08
C ASN A 49 -13.68 -14.93 8.30
N ALA A 50 -12.83 -14.17 8.97
CA ALA A 50 -12.21 -14.50 10.24
C ALA A 50 -12.53 -13.40 11.26
N PRO A 51 -13.41 -13.64 12.26
CA PRO A 51 -13.80 -12.62 13.24
C PRO A 51 -12.66 -12.10 14.11
N LYS A 52 -11.57 -12.82 14.21
CA LYS A 52 -10.39 -12.42 15.01
C LYS A 52 -9.16 -12.25 14.12
N ASN A 53 -8.44 -13.31 13.84
CA ASN A 53 -7.15 -13.25 13.16
C ASN A 53 -7.14 -14.15 11.94
N MET A 54 -6.55 -13.69 10.86
CA MET A 54 -6.21 -14.47 9.70
C MET A 54 -4.71 -14.39 9.46
N ILE A 55 -4.03 -15.53 9.36
CA ILE A 55 -2.59 -15.63 9.10
C ILE A 55 -2.39 -16.43 7.82
N ILE A 56 -1.65 -15.87 6.87
CA ILE A 56 -1.23 -16.54 5.65
C ILE A 56 0.30 -16.61 5.68
N THR A 57 0.84 -17.83 5.75
CA THR A 57 2.28 -18.08 5.71
C THR A 57 2.60 -18.86 4.46
N VAL A 58 3.48 -18.33 3.63
CA VAL A 58 3.90 -18.94 2.37
C VAL A 58 5.41 -19.14 2.40
N GLY A 59 5.87 -20.38 2.20
CA GLY A 59 7.29 -20.75 2.31
C GLY A 59 8.13 -20.34 1.09
N GLU A 60 7.48 -20.13 -0.06
CA GLU A 60 8.14 -19.74 -1.31
C GLU A 60 7.45 -18.49 -1.87
N ASP A 61 6.65 -18.60 -2.91
CA ASP A 61 6.05 -17.47 -3.63
C ASP A 61 4.57 -17.30 -3.31
N MET A 62 4.15 -16.07 -3.11
CA MET A 62 2.74 -15.66 -3.08
C MET A 62 2.43 -14.76 -4.27
N ILE A 63 1.51 -15.16 -5.13
CA ILE A 63 1.10 -14.41 -6.33
C ILE A 63 -0.36 -14.02 -6.20
N ILE A 64 -0.67 -12.73 -6.34
CA ILE A 64 -2.03 -12.19 -6.34
C ILE A 64 -2.27 -11.46 -7.66
N ASN A 65 -3.15 -12.01 -8.50
CA ASN A 65 -3.54 -11.40 -9.77
C ASN A 65 -4.99 -10.92 -9.68
N VAL A 66 -5.20 -9.62 -9.82
CA VAL A 66 -6.51 -8.99 -9.75
C VAL A 66 -6.82 -8.30 -11.08
N GLY A 67 -7.84 -8.78 -11.79
CA GLY A 67 -8.19 -8.27 -13.13
C GLY A 67 -8.80 -6.87 -13.15
N LYS A 68 -9.29 -6.35 -12.02
CA LYS A 68 -9.91 -5.00 -11.94
C LYS A 68 -9.36 -4.23 -10.75
N ASN A 69 -9.96 -4.35 -9.59
CA ASN A 69 -9.66 -3.52 -8.42
C ASN A 69 -9.18 -4.35 -7.25
N MET A 70 -8.14 -3.91 -6.57
CA MET A 70 -7.74 -4.41 -5.26
C MET A 70 -7.89 -3.28 -4.24
N SER A 71 -8.55 -3.57 -3.12
CA SER A 71 -8.70 -2.61 -2.01
C SER A 71 -8.19 -3.23 -0.72
N THR A 72 -7.38 -2.48 0.02
CA THR A 72 -6.90 -2.86 1.35
C THR A 72 -7.25 -1.75 2.33
N THR A 73 -8.03 -2.06 3.36
CA THR A 73 -8.41 -1.12 4.43
C THR A 73 -7.95 -1.66 5.76
N VAL A 74 -7.16 -0.88 6.49
CA VAL A 74 -6.60 -1.26 7.80
C VAL A 74 -6.90 -0.15 8.81
N GLY A 75 -7.53 -0.50 9.92
CA GLY A 75 -7.95 0.46 10.93
C GLY A 75 -6.81 1.07 11.75
N MET A 76 -5.64 0.43 11.80
CA MET A 76 -4.49 0.93 12.57
C MET A 76 -3.21 0.96 11.75
N ASN A 77 -2.49 -0.14 11.61
CA ASN A 77 -1.14 -0.14 11.05
C ASN A 77 -1.00 -1.09 9.86
N ILE A 78 -0.31 -0.65 8.82
CA ILE A 78 0.22 -1.49 7.75
C ILE A 78 1.74 -1.47 7.87
N SER A 79 2.36 -2.65 7.90
CA SER A 79 3.81 -2.81 7.84
C SER A 79 4.17 -3.66 6.63
N GLU A 80 5.05 -3.14 5.78
CA GLU A 80 5.58 -3.85 4.62
C GLU A 80 7.10 -3.86 4.69
N SER A 81 7.71 -5.02 4.50
CA SER A 81 9.17 -5.18 4.48
C SER A 81 9.58 -6.06 3.30
N ALA A 82 10.55 -5.61 2.55
CA ALA A 82 11.16 -6.38 1.47
C ALA A 82 12.68 -6.46 1.71
N GLY A 83 13.22 -7.68 1.75
CA GLY A 83 14.66 -7.90 2.03
C GLY A 83 15.57 -7.37 0.93
N ILE A 84 15.10 -7.28 -0.32
CA ILE A 84 15.90 -6.85 -1.47
C ILE A 84 15.21 -5.71 -2.22
N ASN A 85 14.10 -5.96 -2.88
CA ASN A 85 13.46 -5.00 -3.77
C ASN A 85 11.97 -4.86 -3.50
N LYS A 86 11.45 -3.64 -3.54
CA LYS A 86 10.03 -3.33 -3.69
C LYS A 86 9.84 -2.51 -4.95
N ASN A 87 9.14 -3.06 -5.96
CA ASN A 87 8.84 -2.39 -7.22
C ASN A 87 7.37 -1.98 -7.23
N GLU A 88 7.10 -0.75 -7.66
CA GLU A 88 5.75 -0.22 -7.83
C GLU A 88 5.66 0.49 -9.18
N THR A 89 4.70 0.09 -10.01
CA THR A 89 4.43 0.71 -11.31
C THR A 89 2.97 1.13 -11.38
N ILE A 90 2.73 2.42 -11.65
CA ILE A 90 1.40 3.01 -11.71
C ILE A 90 1.22 3.72 -13.05
N GLY A 91 0.24 3.25 -13.83
CA GLY A 91 0.01 3.77 -15.19
C GLY A 91 -0.64 5.15 -15.25
N ALA A 92 -1.24 5.65 -14.17
CA ALA A 92 -1.91 6.95 -14.16
C ALA A 92 -1.47 7.81 -12.97
N MET A 93 -2.07 7.67 -11.81
CA MET A 93 -1.86 8.58 -10.69
C MET A 93 -1.55 7.83 -9.39
N LYS A 94 -0.53 8.28 -8.67
CA LYS A 94 -0.26 7.88 -7.29
C LYS A 94 -0.58 9.03 -6.35
N ASN A 95 -1.51 8.82 -5.41
CA ASN A 95 -1.81 9.74 -4.32
C ASN A 95 -1.25 9.21 -3.00
N THR A 96 -0.56 10.05 -2.26
CA THR A 96 -0.13 9.77 -0.90
C THR A 96 -0.55 10.93 -0.01
N THR A 97 -1.41 10.68 0.98
CA THR A 97 -1.84 11.67 1.97
C THR A 97 -1.44 11.19 3.35
N VAL A 98 -0.66 12.00 4.05
CA VAL A 98 -0.20 11.74 5.42
C VAL A 98 -0.66 12.90 6.30
N ALA A 99 -1.47 12.59 7.31
CA ALA A 99 -2.07 13.62 8.16
C ALA A 99 -1.08 14.25 9.15
N MET A 100 0.00 13.54 9.49
CA MET A 100 1.02 14.00 10.43
C MET A 100 2.39 14.01 9.77
N ASP A 101 3.25 13.05 10.06
CA ASP A 101 4.64 13.05 9.64
C ASP A 101 4.91 12.04 8.53
N MET A 102 5.69 12.42 7.55
CA MET A 102 6.24 11.53 6.53
C MET A 102 7.77 11.59 6.56
N MET A 103 8.42 10.43 6.71
CA MET A 103 9.85 10.31 6.70
C MET A 103 10.33 9.36 5.60
N THR A 104 11.33 9.80 4.83
CA THR A 104 11.99 8.97 3.81
C THR A 104 13.50 9.00 4.09
N ILE A 105 14.09 7.82 4.27
CA ILE A 105 15.53 7.65 4.47
C ILE A 105 16.09 6.80 3.35
N VAL A 106 17.09 7.32 2.63
CA VAL A 106 17.80 6.60 1.56
C VAL A 106 19.30 6.66 1.87
N THR A 107 19.91 5.52 2.19
CA THR A 107 21.35 5.45 2.50
C THR A 107 22.23 5.45 1.26
N GLY A 108 21.67 5.17 0.11
CA GLY A 108 22.32 5.22 -1.19
C GLY A 108 21.89 6.43 -2.00
N LYS A 109 21.65 6.25 -3.30
CA LYS A 109 21.24 7.30 -4.22
C LYS A 109 19.73 7.39 -4.33
N LEU A 110 19.15 8.55 -4.15
CA LEU A 110 17.79 8.90 -4.58
C LEU A 110 17.85 9.51 -5.99
N THR A 111 17.02 9.03 -6.90
CA THR A 111 16.87 9.59 -8.25
C THR A 111 15.40 9.86 -8.49
N GLU A 112 15.06 11.11 -8.82
CA GLU A 112 13.72 11.50 -9.25
C GLU A 112 13.82 12.13 -10.65
N VAL A 113 13.02 11.66 -11.59
CA VAL A 113 12.94 12.19 -12.93
C VAL A 113 11.49 12.56 -13.23
N ILE A 114 11.21 13.83 -13.42
CA ILE A 114 9.88 14.37 -13.63
C ILE A 114 9.86 15.12 -14.97
N GLN A 115 9.00 14.70 -15.88
CA GLN A 115 8.88 15.34 -17.20
C GLN A 115 7.97 16.58 -17.19
N GLY A 116 7.12 16.70 -16.18
CA GLY A 116 6.22 17.85 -15.99
C GLY A 116 6.72 18.79 -14.90
N ASP A 117 5.80 19.52 -14.29
CA ASP A 117 6.10 20.48 -13.25
C ASP A 117 6.29 19.83 -11.88
N VAL A 118 7.15 20.42 -11.07
CA VAL A 118 7.30 20.08 -9.66
C VAL A 118 6.82 21.25 -8.82
N HIS A 119 5.82 21.03 -7.98
CA HIS A 119 5.37 22.00 -6.99
C HIS A 119 5.67 21.48 -5.58
N SER A 120 6.44 22.27 -4.81
CA SER A 120 6.75 21.99 -3.41
C SER A 120 6.45 23.22 -2.57
N GLU A 121 5.55 23.10 -1.60
CA GLU A 121 5.09 24.21 -0.76
C GLU A 121 5.16 23.85 0.73
N THR A 122 5.73 24.72 1.54
CA THR A 122 5.70 24.63 3.00
C THR A 122 4.94 25.83 3.58
N LYS A 123 3.72 25.58 4.12
CA LYS A 123 2.80 26.66 4.55
C LYS A 123 3.11 27.23 5.92
N LYS A 124 3.55 26.41 6.88
CA LYS A 124 3.71 26.82 8.29
C LYS A 124 5.07 26.48 8.90
N GLY A 125 6.04 26.13 8.10
CA GLY A 125 7.35 25.71 8.59
C GLY A 125 8.47 26.20 7.70
N LYS A 126 9.64 25.62 7.87
CA LYS A 126 10.85 25.92 7.11
C LYS A 126 11.17 24.80 6.15
N THR A 127 11.45 25.12 4.90
CA THR A 127 12.09 24.20 3.96
C THR A 127 13.61 24.34 4.11
N SER A 128 14.30 23.25 4.39
CA SER A 128 15.76 23.21 4.45
C SER A 128 16.29 22.19 3.47
N VAL A 129 17.29 22.58 2.69
CA VAL A 129 18.05 21.67 1.81
C VAL A 129 19.52 21.88 2.12
N SER A 130 20.23 20.80 2.46
CA SER A 130 21.66 20.85 2.78
C SER A 130 22.41 19.71 2.10
N SER A 131 23.71 19.95 1.84
CA SER A 131 24.60 18.95 1.25
C SER A 131 26.01 19.17 1.78
N ASP A 132 26.68 18.10 2.21
CA ASP A 132 28.05 18.16 2.71
C ASP A 132 29.09 18.35 1.58
N LYS A 133 28.77 17.96 0.36
CA LYS A 133 29.74 18.02 -0.77
C LYS A 133 29.46 19.15 -1.75
N GLY A 134 28.23 19.37 -2.09
CA GLY A 134 27.85 20.40 -3.06
C GLY A 134 26.39 20.27 -3.47
N MET A 135 25.83 21.35 -4.00
CA MET A 135 24.48 21.42 -4.54
C MET A 135 24.50 22.20 -5.83
N ASP A 136 24.05 21.57 -6.92
CA ASP A 136 23.92 22.20 -8.22
C ASP A 136 22.43 22.45 -8.50
N ILE A 137 22.09 23.70 -8.76
CA ILE A 137 20.76 24.10 -9.20
C ILE A 137 20.93 24.79 -10.54
N THR A 138 20.44 24.15 -11.60
CA THR A 138 20.58 24.64 -12.97
C THR A 138 19.23 24.84 -13.63
N SER A 139 19.10 25.86 -14.44
CA SER A 139 17.94 26.13 -15.27
C SER A 139 18.39 26.60 -16.65
N THR A 140 17.80 26.09 -17.71
CA THR A 140 18.07 26.53 -19.08
C THR A 140 17.41 27.87 -19.44
N LYS A 141 16.49 28.35 -18.61
CA LYS A 141 15.81 29.65 -18.80
C LYS A 141 16.08 30.56 -17.62
N ASN A 142 15.17 30.67 -16.68
CA ASN A 142 15.28 31.59 -15.56
C ASN A 142 15.30 30.83 -14.24
N LEU A 143 16.12 31.27 -13.30
CA LEU A 143 16.10 30.91 -11.90
C LEU A 143 15.70 32.13 -11.08
N ASN A 144 14.44 32.17 -10.63
CA ASN A 144 13.92 33.29 -9.84
C ASN A 144 13.97 32.94 -8.36
N LYS A 145 14.52 33.86 -7.54
CA LYS A 145 14.53 33.77 -6.10
C LYS A 145 13.84 35.01 -5.53
N HIS A 146 12.78 34.84 -4.77
CA HIS A 146 12.03 35.91 -4.11
C HIS A 146 11.97 35.67 -2.61
N SER A 147 12.15 36.75 -1.84
CA SER A 147 11.92 36.78 -0.42
C SER A 147 11.11 38.00 -0.07
N GLY A 148 10.20 37.93 0.88
CA GLY A 148 9.48 39.07 1.41
C GLY A 148 10.35 39.96 2.32
N GLU A 149 11.50 39.46 2.79
CA GLU A 149 12.41 40.18 3.67
C GLU A 149 13.81 40.23 3.06
N GLU A 150 14.59 39.18 3.16
CA GLU A 150 15.99 39.15 2.74
C GLU A 150 16.36 37.88 1.97
N VAL A 151 17.25 37.99 1.00
CA VAL A 151 17.98 36.90 0.37
C VAL A 151 19.43 36.97 0.73
N GLN A 152 19.89 36.08 1.63
CA GLN A 152 21.30 36.03 2.03
C GLN A 152 22.05 34.98 1.21
N ILE A 153 23.15 35.35 0.60
CA ILE A 153 24.08 34.47 -0.10
C ILE A 153 25.46 34.62 0.54
N ASN A 154 25.83 33.66 1.39
CA ASN A 154 27.08 33.66 2.11
C ASN A 154 28.04 32.62 1.55
N SER A 155 29.30 32.99 1.36
CA SER A 155 30.37 32.11 0.94
C SER A 155 31.61 32.39 1.78
N ALA A 156 32.29 31.35 2.26
CA ALA A 156 33.53 31.49 3.02
C ALA A 156 34.72 32.03 2.17
N ASN A 157 34.73 31.75 0.85
CA ASN A 157 35.88 32.11 0.00
C ASN A 157 35.53 33.10 -1.11
N LYS A 158 34.59 32.77 -2.01
CA LYS A 158 34.17 33.63 -3.13
C LYS A 158 32.73 33.41 -3.49
N SER A 159 32.00 34.51 -3.69
CA SER A 159 30.68 34.51 -4.32
C SER A 159 30.81 35.20 -5.69
N LYS A 160 30.44 34.51 -6.78
CA LYS A 160 30.30 35.11 -8.10
C LYS A 160 28.82 35.11 -8.48
N GLN A 161 28.27 36.29 -8.75
CA GLN A 161 26.96 36.48 -9.34
C GLN A 161 27.18 37.11 -10.73
N TYR A 162 26.62 36.50 -11.75
CA TYR A 162 26.67 36.98 -13.14
C TYR A 162 25.29 37.47 -13.54
#